data_82578e8d470e7f976cf1cdca90aba986
#
_entry.id   82578e8d470e7f976cf1cdca90aba986
#
_cell.length_a   1.000
_cell.length_b   1.000
_cell.length_c   1.000
_cell.angle_alpha   90.00
_cell.angle_beta   90.00
_cell.angle_gamma   90.00
#
_symmetry.space_group_name_H-M   'P 1'
#
loop_
_entity.id
_entity.type
_entity.pdbx_description
1 polymer ?
#
loop_
_entity_poly.entity_id
_entity_poly.type
_entity_poly.pdbx_seq_one_letter_code
_entity_poly.pdbx_strand_id
1 'polypeptide(L)'
;MGFWQLGNTSVRSAMRIKDGLSALATSTIQGNIRKGEGDVAFRNLLGSCGVVSLGEDSTNSVGRKWRSAMGKLGFIYPEVEKGWGFSQSDLGPLDVITPAGWNLVRAETVAAMQECYLRAMVTPLFSCDEGTTFSPLCWTLAILLELERRGFEPAVNFVEMAVVVQRTSPADGLSDTVDKLCDLRTQRDAAERKRIFDKGIYEQGAERFGCKPGTFRDYADMNMRYLKATGMVQSRGKGIALVPEKHALAVELAKEITSTKPLLELYRSLCNGTPLPTDNVTVANQVLSDLLQQIKHYGIAYSVVGKPLDTPAQINQVRYEIEELISEKKEEVYASKQAEQWEEIAAYMDLLASRKERLKISEDAEIRIPKTEASAYLE
;
A
#
# COMPACT_ATOMS: atom_id res chain seq x y z
N MET A 1 -14.28 15.10 -10.69
CA MET A 1 -14.04 13.98 -9.76
C MET A 1 -13.14 14.47 -8.64
N GLY A 2 -13.40 14.09 -7.38
CA GLY A 2 -12.49 14.32 -6.26
C GLY A 2 -11.23 13.46 -6.38
N PHE A 3 -10.77 12.92 -5.30
CA PHE A 3 -9.70 11.91 -5.27
C PHE A 3 -10.23 10.62 -4.64
N TRP A 4 -9.75 9.47 -5.11
CA TRP A 4 -10.13 8.20 -4.53
C TRP A 4 -9.35 7.94 -3.23
N GLN A 5 -9.94 7.13 -2.35
CA GLN A 5 -9.43 6.87 -1.01
C GLN A 5 -9.57 5.39 -0.67
N LEU A 6 -8.46 4.67 -0.59
CA LEU A 6 -8.45 3.23 -0.29
C LEU A 6 -8.80 2.93 1.17
N GLY A 7 -8.53 3.85 2.08
CA GLY A 7 -8.73 3.61 3.50
C GLY A 7 -9.21 4.83 4.28
N ASN A 8 -8.82 4.90 5.54
CA ASN A 8 -9.09 6.02 6.43
C ASN A 8 -7.78 6.62 6.94
N THR A 9 -7.60 7.94 6.86
CA THR A 9 -6.37 8.63 7.26
C THR A 9 -5.99 8.43 8.75
N SER A 10 -6.94 8.01 9.58
CA SER A 10 -6.67 7.68 10.99
C SER A 10 -6.22 6.22 11.19
N VAL A 11 -6.47 5.34 10.22
CA VAL A 11 -5.96 3.97 10.18
C VAL A 11 -4.86 3.92 9.12
N ARG A 12 -3.74 4.59 9.39
CA ARG A 12 -2.67 4.81 8.40
C ARG A 12 -1.94 3.54 7.98
N SER A 13 -1.86 2.54 8.86
CA SER A 13 -1.22 1.26 8.54
C SER A 13 -2.30 0.20 8.26
N ALA A 14 -2.49 -0.14 6.99
CA ALA A 14 -3.42 -1.19 6.59
C ALA A 14 -3.08 -2.53 7.27
N MET A 15 -1.79 -2.87 7.39
CA MET A 15 -1.34 -4.13 8.02
C MET A 15 -1.85 -4.31 9.46
N ARG A 16 -2.05 -3.22 10.21
CA ARG A 16 -2.61 -3.28 11.57
C ARG A 16 -4.11 -3.62 11.61
N ILE A 17 -4.81 -3.60 10.48
CA ILE A 17 -6.22 -4.01 10.43
C ILE A 17 -6.38 -5.46 10.87
N LYS A 18 -5.41 -6.32 10.60
CA LYS A 18 -5.38 -7.70 11.10
C LYS A 18 -5.46 -7.73 12.63
N ASP A 19 -4.70 -6.90 13.33
CA ASP A 19 -4.70 -6.86 14.80
C ASP A 19 -6.09 -6.51 15.34
N GLY A 20 -6.71 -5.50 14.74
CA GLY A 20 -8.09 -5.11 15.09
C GLY A 20 -9.14 -6.17 14.77
N LEU A 21 -8.99 -6.89 13.64
CA LEU A 21 -9.87 -8.02 13.30
C LEU A 21 -9.67 -9.20 14.25
N SER A 22 -8.42 -9.50 14.62
CA SER A 22 -8.10 -10.58 15.57
C SER A 22 -8.69 -10.27 16.94
N ALA A 23 -8.61 -9.02 17.41
CA ALA A 23 -9.29 -8.60 18.63
C ALA A 23 -10.81 -8.78 18.53
N LEU A 24 -11.42 -8.38 17.39
CA LEU A 24 -12.86 -8.57 17.17
C LEU A 24 -13.25 -10.04 17.08
N ALA A 25 -12.43 -10.89 16.46
CA ALA A 25 -12.65 -12.32 16.27
C ALA A 25 -12.74 -13.10 17.60
N THR A 26 -11.97 -12.67 18.60
CA THR A 26 -11.95 -13.28 19.94
C THR A 26 -12.98 -12.68 20.91
N SER A 27 -13.74 -11.66 20.47
CA SER A 27 -14.72 -10.95 21.29
C SER A 27 -16.14 -11.43 21.06
N THR A 28 -17.04 -11.05 21.97
CA THR A 28 -18.49 -11.30 21.87
C THR A 28 -19.27 -10.15 21.24
N ILE A 29 -18.57 -9.09 20.78
CA ILE A 29 -19.24 -7.85 20.31
C ILE A 29 -19.40 -7.78 18.79
N GLN A 30 -19.08 -8.84 18.04
CA GLN A 30 -19.30 -8.87 16.58
C GLN A 30 -20.76 -8.56 16.25
N GLY A 31 -20.97 -7.71 15.25
CA GLY A 31 -22.31 -7.20 14.91
C GLY A 31 -22.84 -6.09 15.80
N ASN A 32 -22.22 -5.84 16.96
CA ASN A 32 -22.64 -4.84 17.95
C ASN A 32 -21.56 -3.77 18.22
N ILE A 33 -20.87 -3.32 17.17
CA ILE A 33 -19.77 -2.36 17.26
C ILE A 33 -20.15 -0.96 16.77
N ARG A 34 -21.45 -0.64 16.73
CA ARG A 34 -22.02 0.59 16.20
C ARG A 34 -22.88 1.30 17.23
N LYS A 35 -22.93 2.65 17.09
CA LYS A 35 -23.80 3.56 17.82
C LYS A 35 -23.69 3.46 19.34
N GLY A 36 -23.50 4.57 20.01
CA GLY A 36 -23.48 4.65 21.46
C GLY A 36 -22.53 3.66 22.14
N GLU A 37 -23.09 2.70 22.87
CA GLU A 37 -22.32 1.69 23.60
C GLU A 37 -21.46 0.79 22.72
N GLY A 38 -21.90 0.47 21.50
CA GLY A 38 -21.15 -0.33 20.56
C GLY A 38 -19.86 0.36 20.07
N ASP A 39 -19.92 1.67 19.78
CA ASP A 39 -18.71 2.44 19.42
C ASP A 39 -17.71 2.50 20.59
N VAL A 40 -18.22 2.63 21.83
CA VAL A 40 -17.40 2.63 23.07
C VAL A 40 -16.80 1.25 23.31
N ALA A 41 -17.59 0.18 23.20
CA ALA A 41 -17.14 -1.19 23.40
C ALA A 41 -16.03 -1.55 22.41
N PHE A 42 -16.20 -1.21 21.13
CA PHE A 42 -15.21 -1.48 20.10
C PHE A 42 -13.91 -0.66 20.30
N ARG A 43 -14.03 0.62 20.64
CA ARG A 43 -12.87 1.45 21.00
C ARG A 43 -12.09 0.85 22.17
N ASN A 44 -12.79 0.44 23.24
CA ASN A 44 -12.17 -0.15 24.42
C ASN A 44 -11.52 -1.51 24.11
N LEU A 45 -12.13 -2.33 23.27
CA LEU A 45 -11.55 -3.59 22.80
C LEU A 45 -10.23 -3.33 22.06
N LEU A 46 -10.21 -2.40 21.09
CA LEU A 46 -8.99 -2.03 20.36
C LEU A 46 -7.89 -1.53 21.31
N GLY A 47 -8.27 -0.76 22.33
CA GLY A 47 -7.32 -0.24 23.33
C GLY A 47 -6.78 -1.33 24.26
N SER A 48 -7.63 -2.20 24.79
CA SER A 48 -7.23 -3.29 25.69
C SER A 48 -6.34 -4.32 25.01
N CYS A 49 -6.51 -4.52 23.69
CA CYS A 49 -5.65 -5.39 22.88
C CYS A 49 -4.38 -4.67 22.35
N GLY A 50 -4.12 -3.42 22.75
CA GLY A 50 -2.93 -2.67 22.31
C GLY A 50 -2.94 -2.27 20.83
N VAL A 51 -4.09 -2.40 20.15
CA VAL A 51 -4.22 -2.04 18.73
C VAL A 51 -4.16 -0.53 18.55
N VAL A 52 -4.71 0.23 19.50
CA VAL A 52 -4.66 1.70 19.52
C VAL A 52 -4.30 2.20 20.91
N SER A 53 -3.60 3.33 20.97
CA SER A 53 -3.44 4.08 22.21
C SER A 53 -4.71 4.89 22.46
N LEU A 54 -5.37 4.63 23.58
CA LEU A 54 -6.54 5.39 23.99
C LEU A 54 -6.07 6.71 24.62
N GLY A 55 -6.05 7.78 23.83
CA GLY A 55 -5.99 9.15 24.34
C GLY A 55 -7.37 9.68 24.80
N GLU A 56 -7.47 10.96 25.10
CA GLU A 56 -8.72 11.66 25.37
C GLU A 56 -9.57 11.80 24.09
N ASP A 57 -10.12 10.69 23.58
CA ASP A 57 -11.09 10.73 22.46
C ASP A 57 -12.50 10.86 23.01
N SER A 58 -12.92 12.09 23.26
CA SER A 58 -14.27 12.41 23.73
C SER A 58 -15.39 12.07 22.73
N THR A 59 -15.02 11.82 21.46
CA THR A 59 -15.98 11.57 20.37
C THR A 59 -16.16 10.10 20.02
N ASN A 60 -15.40 9.19 20.64
CA ASN A 60 -15.33 7.77 20.30
C ASN A 60 -15.09 7.52 18.79
N SER A 61 -14.38 8.45 18.14
CA SER A 61 -14.18 8.42 16.68
C SER A 61 -13.27 7.27 16.23
N VAL A 62 -12.42 6.75 17.11
CA VAL A 62 -11.50 5.65 16.84
C VAL A 62 -12.24 4.39 16.36
N GLY A 63 -13.24 3.92 17.12
CA GLY A 63 -14.04 2.74 16.75
C GLY A 63 -14.68 2.90 15.38
N ARG A 64 -15.31 4.05 15.10
CA ARG A 64 -15.93 4.34 13.79
C ARG A 64 -14.94 4.33 12.64
N LYS A 65 -13.73 4.88 12.84
CA LYS A 65 -12.69 4.95 11.80
C LYS A 65 -12.12 3.56 11.49
N TRP A 66 -11.90 2.74 12.51
CA TRP A 66 -11.45 1.36 12.32
C TRP A 66 -12.51 0.52 11.63
N ARG A 67 -13.77 0.59 12.09
CA ARG A 67 -14.90 -0.08 11.43
C ARG A 67 -15.03 0.32 9.96
N SER A 68 -14.95 1.63 9.68
CA SER A 68 -14.97 2.14 8.31
C SER A 68 -13.83 1.58 7.44
N ALA A 69 -12.61 1.49 7.98
CA ALA A 69 -11.47 0.92 7.25
C ALA A 69 -11.65 -0.58 6.98
N MET A 70 -12.12 -1.35 7.98
CA MET A 70 -12.40 -2.77 7.84
C MET A 70 -13.53 -3.05 6.83
N GLY A 71 -14.61 -2.27 6.88
CA GLY A 71 -15.75 -2.41 5.97
C GLY A 71 -15.40 -2.02 4.52
N LYS A 72 -14.61 -0.97 4.31
CA LYS A 72 -14.14 -0.57 2.97
C LYS A 72 -13.33 -1.66 2.27
N LEU A 73 -12.60 -2.46 3.04
CA LEU A 73 -11.82 -3.59 2.54
C LEU A 73 -12.59 -4.92 2.56
N GLY A 74 -13.87 -4.89 2.95
CA GLY A 74 -14.71 -6.09 3.00
C GLY A 74 -14.33 -7.11 4.07
N PHE A 75 -13.51 -6.76 5.05
CA PHE A 75 -13.13 -7.67 6.14
C PHE A 75 -14.20 -7.80 7.23
N ILE A 76 -15.11 -6.83 7.32
CA ILE A 76 -16.40 -6.96 7.98
C ILE A 76 -17.49 -6.56 6.97
N TYR A 77 -18.70 -7.10 7.11
CA TYR A 77 -19.80 -6.69 6.24
C TYR A 77 -20.08 -5.20 6.41
N PRO A 78 -19.91 -4.40 5.34
CA PRO A 78 -20.15 -2.96 5.41
C PRO A 78 -21.63 -2.63 5.51
N GLU A 79 -21.95 -1.43 5.97
CA GLU A 79 -23.30 -0.89 5.92
C GLU A 79 -23.71 -0.63 4.47
N VAL A 80 -24.86 -1.15 4.09
CA VAL A 80 -25.45 -0.87 2.78
C VAL A 80 -26.03 0.53 2.79
N GLU A 81 -25.49 1.40 1.92
CA GLU A 81 -25.91 2.79 1.84
C GLU A 81 -27.22 2.93 1.04
N LYS A 82 -27.99 3.94 1.41
CA LYS A 82 -29.24 4.26 0.69
C LYS A 82 -28.90 4.59 -0.78
N GLY A 83 -29.54 3.86 -1.70
CA GLY A 83 -29.36 4.06 -3.13
C GLY A 83 -28.46 3.02 -3.82
N TRP A 84 -27.88 2.06 -3.08
CA TRP A 84 -27.11 0.97 -3.71
C TRP A 84 -27.96 -0.05 -4.47
N GLY A 85 -29.30 -0.02 -4.31
CA GLY A 85 -30.21 -0.90 -5.04
C GLY A 85 -30.36 -2.31 -4.46
N PHE A 86 -29.81 -2.58 -3.26
CA PHE A 86 -29.93 -3.83 -2.53
C PHE A 86 -30.01 -3.57 -1.01
N SER A 87 -30.40 -4.56 -0.26
CA SER A 87 -30.57 -4.48 1.20
C SER A 87 -29.38 -5.09 1.96
N GLN A 88 -29.30 -4.82 3.29
CA GLN A 88 -28.28 -5.43 4.14
C GLN A 88 -28.38 -6.96 4.19
N SER A 89 -29.61 -7.50 4.13
CA SER A 89 -29.85 -8.96 4.12
C SER A 89 -29.35 -9.63 2.83
N ASP A 90 -29.23 -8.89 1.73
CA ASP A 90 -28.70 -9.42 0.48
C ASP A 90 -27.18 -9.57 0.53
N LEU A 91 -26.51 -8.74 1.32
CA LEU A 91 -25.06 -8.76 1.45
C LEU A 91 -24.58 -9.65 2.61
N GLY A 92 -25.13 -9.46 3.81
CA GLY A 92 -24.76 -10.20 4.99
C GLY A 92 -24.97 -9.43 6.31
N PRO A 93 -24.67 -10.04 7.45
CA PRO A 93 -24.91 -9.45 8.77
C PRO A 93 -23.94 -8.30 9.04
N LEU A 94 -24.48 -7.09 9.24
CA LEU A 94 -23.73 -5.86 9.45
C LEU A 94 -22.64 -6.00 10.54
N ASP A 95 -21.44 -5.48 10.26
CA ASP A 95 -20.30 -5.43 11.20
C ASP A 95 -19.78 -6.79 11.72
N VAL A 96 -20.22 -7.89 11.12
CA VAL A 96 -19.69 -9.24 11.37
C VAL A 96 -18.50 -9.50 10.45
N ILE A 97 -17.50 -10.24 10.93
CA ILE A 97 -16.32 -10.61 10.15
C ILE A 97 -16.75 -11.48 8.96
N THR A 98 -16.32 -11.07 7.76
CA THR A 98 -16.61 -11.76 6.49
C THR A 98 -15.70 -12.98 6.28
N PRO A 99 -15.96 -13.84 5.28
CA PRO A 99 -15.00 -14.86 4.85
C PRO A 99 -13.63 -14.29 4.51
N ALA A 100 -13.55 -13.14 3.78
CA ALA A 100 -12.29 -12.45 3.51
C ALA A 100 -11.59 -11.95 4.78
N GLY A 101 -12.37 -11.43 5.75
CA GLY A 101 -11.85 -11.02 7.05
C GLY A 101 -11.28 -12.20 7.85
N TRP A 102 -11.95 -13.35 7.84
CA TRP A 102 -11.44 -14.56 8.48
C TRP A 102 -10.17 -15.10 7.83
N ASN A 103 -10.03 -14.96 6.50
CA ASN A 103 -8.79 -15.30 5.82
C ASN A 103 -7.63 -14.41 6.30
N LEU A 104 -7.87 -13.10 6.48
CA LEU A 104 -6.86 -12.18 7.02
C LEU A 104 -6.51 -12.52 8.48
N VAL A 105 -7.49 -12.84 9.33
CA VAL A 105 -7.23 -13.26 10.73
C VAL A 105 -6.31 -14.47 10.78
N ARG A 106 -6.53 -15.46 9.90
CA ARG A 106 -5.76 -16.72 9.84
C ARG A 106 -4.45 -16.62 9.06
N ALA A 107 -4.20 -15.53 8.37
CA ALA A 107 -2.97 -15.35 7.59
C ALA A 107 -1.75 -15.28 8.52
N GLU A 108 -0.86 -16.25 8.48
CA GLU A 108 0.30 -16.33 9.36
C GLU A 108 1.55 -15.64 8.76
N THR A 109 1.68 -15.64 7.43
CA THR A 109 2.83 -15.07 6.73
C THR A 109 2.52 -13.68 6.18
N VAL A 110 3.55 -12.89 5.93
CA VAL A 110 3.41 -11.57 5.28
C VAL A 110 2.80 -11.72 3.89
N ALA A 111 3.20 -12.73 3.11
CA ALA A 111 2.68 -12.99 1.77
C ALA A 111 1.18 -13.32 1.81
N ALA A 112 0.72 -14.15 2.76
CA ALA A 112 -0.69 -14.45 2.93
C ALA A 112 -1.52 -13.21 3.35
N MET A 113 -0.98 -12.37 4.22
CA MET A 113 -1.61 -11.08 4.57
C MET A 113 -1.70 -10.16 3.35
N GLN A 114 -0.62 -10.01 2.60
CA GLN A 114 -0.58 -9.19 1.39
C GLN A 114 -1.61 -9.65 0.36
N GLU A 115 -1.79 -10.97 0.19
CA GLU A 115 -2.82 -11.49 -0.72
C GLU A 115 -4.25 -11.15 -0.25
N CYS A 116 -4.54 -11.19 1.05
CA CYS A 116 -5.85 -10.74 1.56
C CYS A 116 -6.11 -9.26 1.20
N TYR A 117 -5.11 -8.38 1.34
CA TYR A 117 -5.23 -6.98 0.94
C TYR A 117 -5.31 -6.82 -0.59
N LEU A 118 -4.56 -7.63 -1.34
CA LEU A 118 -4.62 -7.64 -2.80
C LEU A 118 -6.05 -7.98 -3.27
N ARG A 119 -6.63 -9.07 -2.77
CA ARG A 119 -8.00 -9.49 -3.10
C ARG A 119 -9.03 -8.42 -2.75
N ALA A 120 -8.86 -7.70 -1.65
CA ALA A 120 -9.73 -6.59 -1.28
C ALA A 120 -9.60 -5.40 -2.26
N MET A 121 -8.39 -5.03 -2.64
CA MET A 121 -8.13 -3.81 -3.41
C MET A 121 -8.24 -3.96 -4.92
N VAL A 122 -8.23 -5.18 -5.45
CA VAL A 122 -8.54 -5.41 -6.88
C VAL A 122 -10.03 -5.26 -7.18
N THR A 123 -10.90 -5.31 -6.17
CA THR A 123 -12.34 -5.15 -6.38
C THR A 123 -12.63 -3.74 -6.92
N PRO A 124 -13.28 -3.62 -8.10
CA PRO A 124 -13.54 -2.33 -8.73
C PRO A 124 -14.79 -1.66 -8.13
N LEU A 125 -14.62 -0.91 -7.04
CA LEU A 125 -15.71 -0.27 -6.29
C LEU A 125 -15.80 1.24 -6.46
N PHE A 126 -14.84 1.86 -7.14
CA PHE A 126 -14.81 3.30 -7.32
C PHE A 126 -15.46 3.69 -8.64
N SER A 127 -16.45 4.56 -8.61
CA SER A 127 -17.10 5.05 -9.82
C SER A 127 -16.13 5.86 -10.68
N CYS A 128 -16.02 5.56 -11.96
CA CYS A 128 -15.26 6.33 -12.94
C CYS A 128 -16.13 6.98 -14.00
N ASP A 129 -17.23 6.33 -14.37
CA ASP A 129 -18.20 6.82 -15.36
C ASP A 129 -19.58 6.26 -15.03
N GLU A 130 -20.62 6.66 -15.77
CA GLU A 130 -21.99 6.16 -15.56
C GLU A 130 -22.06 4.64 -15.71
N GLY A 131 -22.45 3.96 -14.63
CA GLY A 131 -22.55 2.50 -14.57
C GLY A 131 -21.22 1.74 -14.58
N THR A 132 -20.08 2.43 -14.60
CA THR A 132 -18.74 1.81 -14.62
C THR A 132 -17.98 2.12 -13.34
N THR A 133 -17.41 1.08 -12.75
CA THR A 133 -16.54 1.19 -11.57
C THR A 133 -15.11 0.73 -11.90
N PHE A 134 -14.14 1.12 -11.10
CA PHE A 134 -12.74 0.73 -11.29
C PHE A 134 -12.04 0.41 -9.96
N SER A 135 -10.90 -0.31 -10.07
CA SER A 135 -9.98 -0.55 -8.97
C SER A 135 -8.84 0.47 -9.01
N PRO A 136 -8.67 1.33 -7.98
CA PRO A 136 -7.52 2.23 -7.89
C PRO A 136 -6.18 1.51 -7.84
N LEU A 137 -6.11 0.29 -7.31
CA LEU A 137 -4.90 -0.52 -7.36
C LEU A 137 -4.56 -0.90 -8.80
N CYS A 138 -5.49 -1.52 -9.53
CA CYS A 138 -5.27 -1.93 -10.93
C CYS A 138 -4.97 -0.70 -11.82
N TRP A 139 -5.61 0.43 -11.57
CA TRP A 139 -5.31 1.69 -12.24
C TRP A 139 -3.88 2.17 -11.96
N THR A 140 -3.44 2.14 -10.70
CA THR A 140 -2.06 2.49 -10.33
C THR A 140 -1.05 1.56 -11.00
N LEU A 141 -1.31 0.24 -11.01
CA LEU A 141 -0.45 -0.73 -11.69
C LEU A 141 -0.37 -0.47 -13.20
N ALA A 142 -1.49 -0.17 -13.85
CA ALA A 142 -1.51 0.19 -15.27
C ALA A 142 -0.65 1.44 -15.56
N ILE A 143 -0.71 2.46 -14.70
CA ILE A 143 0.12 3.66 -14.82
C ILE A 143 1.61 3.30 -14.70
N LEU A 144 1.99 2.45 -13.72
CA LEU A 144 3.37 2.05 -13.51
C LEU A 144 3.91 1.25 -14.70
N LEU A 145 3.13 0.32 -15.23
CA LEU A 145 3.48 -0.47 -16.43
C LEU A 145 3.58 0.41 -17.68
N GLU A 146 2.72 1.40 -17.84
CA GLU A 146 2.78 2.32 -18.98
C GLU A 146 4.01 3.24 -18.89
N LEU A 147 4.41 3.67 -17.69
CA LEU A 147 5.67 4.37 -17.46
C LEU A 147 6.86 3.51 -17.90
N GLU A 148 6.88 2.23 -17.51
CA GLU A 148 7.93 1.29 -17.92
C GLU A 148 7.98 1.08 -19.43
N ARG A 149 6.81 0.89 -20.07
CA ARG A 149 6.70 0.77 -21.54
C ARG A 149 7.27 1.98 -22.27
N ARG A 150 7.20 3.16 -21.67
CA ARG A 150 7.78 4.41 -22.21
C ARG A 150 9.25 4.59 -21.84
N GLY A 151 9.88 3.63 -21.18
CA GLY A 151 11.30 3.67 -20.82
C GLY A 151 11.60 4.43 -19.52
N PHE A 152 10.58 4.72 -18.71
CA PHE A 152 10.76 5.29 -17.37
C PHE A 152 10.79 4.19 -16.30
N GLU A 153 11.35 4.49 -15.13
CA GLU A 153 11.20 3.62 -13.97
C GLU A 153 9.70 3.48 -13.63
N PRO A 154 9.19 2.25 -13.38
CA PRO A 154 7.79 2.01 -12.98
C PRO A 154 7.55 2.47 -11.54
N ALA A 155 7.68 3.76 -11.30
CA ALA A 155 7.60 4.40 -10.00
C ALA A 155 6.86 5.74 -10.09
N VAL A 156 6.20 6.12 -9.00
CA VAL A 156 5.62 7.45 -8.80
C VAL A 156 6.06 8.01 -7.47
N ASN A 157 6.43 9.28 -7.45
CA ASN A 157 6.80 9.96 -6.23
C ASN A 157 5.56 10.48 -5.48
N PHE A 158 5.79 11.06 -4.29
CA PHE A 158 4.70 11.55 -3.45
C PHE A 158 3.87 12.66 -4.09
N VAL A 159 4.50 13.57 -4.84
CA VAL A 159 3.80 14.68 -5.53
C VAL A 159 2.92 14.11 -6.63
N GLU A 160 3.48 13.23 -7.46
CA GLU A 160 2.79 12.55 -8.55
C GLU A 160 1.57 11.76 -8.06
N MET A 161 1.72 11.02 -6.96
CA MET A 161 0.59 10.33 -6.31
C MET A 161 -0.48 11.33 -5.89
N ALA A 162 -0.08 12.44 -5.23
CA ALA A 162 -1.03 13.41 -4.68
C ALA A 162 -1.78 14.17 -5.78
N VAL A 163 -1.09 14.64 -6.83
CA VAL A 163 -1.68 15.60 -7.78
C VAL A 163 -2.14 14.97 -9.09
N VAL A 164 -1.70 13.76 -9.41
CA VAL A 164 -2.11 13.04 -10.64
C VAL A 164 -2.77 11.72 -10.30
N VAL A 165 -2.05 10.74 -9.74
CA VAL A 165 -2.52 9.34 -9.67
C VAL A 165 -3.83 9.22 -8.89
N GLN A 166 -3.90 9.72 -7.64
CA GLN A 166 -5.12 9.60 -6.82
C GLN A 166 -6.33 10.42 -7.35
N ARG A 167 -6.14 11.18 -8.42
CA ARG A 167 -7.14 12.08 -8.99
C ARG A 167 -7.64 11.67 -10.35
N THR A 168 -7.01 10.67 -10.93
CA THR A 168 -7.36 10.14 -12.23
C THR A 168 -8.02 8.77 -12.10
N SER A 169 -8.73 8.40 -13.13
CA SER A 169 -9.44 7.15 -13.31
C SER A 169 -9.29 6.67 -14.75
N PRO A 170 -9.72 5.47 -15.10
CA PRO A 170 -9.74 5.03 -16.50
C PRO A 170 -10.47 5.97 -17.46
N ALA A 171 -11.47 6.71 -17.00
CA ALA A 171 -12.17 7.70 -17.81
C ALA A 171 -11.28 8.89 -18.25
N ASP A 172 -10.21 9.16 -17.53
CA ASP A 172 -9.23 10.21 -17.89
C ASP A 172 -8.24 9.75 -18.99
N GLY A 173 -8.24 8.47 -19.36
CA GLY A 173 -7.29 7.87 -20.30
C GLY A 173 -5.93 7.55 -19.69
N LEU A 174 -5.41 6.35 -19.95
CA LEU A 174 -4.11 5.92 -19.41
C LEU A 174 -2.96 6.73 -20.02
N SER A 175 -2.97 6.91 -21.34
CA SER A 175 -1.95 7.70 -22.04
C SER A 175 -1.90 9.13 -21.50
N ASP A 176 -3.06 9.80 -21.46
CA ASP A 176 -3.18 11.20 -21.02
C ASP A 176 -2.76 11.38 -19.55
N THR A 177 -3.03 10.37 -18.72
CA THR A 177 -2.60 10.38 -17.31
C THR A 177 -1.08 10.29 -17.20
N VAL A 178 -0.45 9.42 -17.99
CA VAL A 178 1.01 9.27 -17.99
C VAL A 178 1.68 10.49 -18.63
N ASP A 179 1.07 11.11 -19.66
CA ASP A 179 1.55 12.38 -20.21
C ASP A 179 1.59 13.48 -19.15
N LYS A 180 0.53 13.62 -18.33
CA LYS A 180 0.50 14.56 -17.19
C LYS A 180 1.62 14.29 -16.18
N LEU A 181 1.98 13.01 -15.94
CA LEU A 181 3.11 12.64 -15.07
C LEU A 181 4.44 13.07 -15.69
N CYS A 182 4.65 12.82 -16.98
CA CYS A 182 5.86 13.19 -17.69
C CYS A 182 6.04 14.72 -17.73
N ASP A 183 4.96 15.45 -17.97
CA ASP A 183 4.95 16.91 -17.96
C ASP A 183 5.29 17.47 -16.58
N LEU A 184 4.71 16.89 -15.52
CA LEU A 184 5.00 17.26 -14.14
C LEU A 184 6.47 17.04 -13.79
N ARG A 185 7.07 15.91 -14.23
CA ARG A 185 8.49 15.60 -14.06
C ARG A 185 9.36 16.65 -14.75
N THR A 186 9.06 16.94 -16.01
CA THR A 186 9.78 17.92 -16.80
C THR A 186 9.74 19.31 -16.16
N GLN A 187 8.56 19.77 -15.72
CA GLN A 187 8.41 21.06 -15.05
C GLN A 187 9.16 21.09 -13.71
N ARG A 188 9.09 20.00 -12.94
CA ARG A 188 9.78 19.89 -11.66
C ARG A 188 11.31 19.87 -11.82
N ASP A 189 11.81 19.21 -12.87
CA ASP A 189 13.25 19.16 -13.15
C ASP A 189 13.80 20.49 -13.66
N ALA A 190 12.98 21.26 -14.39
CA ALA A 190 13.29 22.62 -14.80
C ALA A 190 13.20 23.65 -13.66
N ALA A 191 12.58 23.32 -12.54
CA ALA A 191 12.40 24.23 -11.43
C ALA A 191 13.72 24.46 -10.66
N GLU A 192 14.06 25.73 -10.43
CA GLU A 192 15.25 26.13 -9.66
C GLU A 192 15.29 25.51 -8.25
N ARG A 193 14.13 25.39 -7.62
CA ARG A 193 13.96 24.82 -6.26
C ARG A 193 12.79 23.84 -6.23
N LYS A 194 13.07 22.55 -6.42
CA LYS A 194 12.07 21.47 -6.45
C LYS A 194 11.09 21.50 -5.26
N ARG A 195 11.58 21.80 -4.05
CA ARG A 195 10.73 21.86 -2.85
C ARG A 195 9.70 22.99 -2.89
N ILE A 196 10.05 24.14 -3.47
CA ILE A 196 9.13 25.28 -3.64
C ILE A 196 8.11 24.94 -4.70
N PHE A 197 8.55 24.38 -5.82
CA PHE A 197 7.67 23.88 -6.88
C PHE A 197 6.63 22.89 -6.32
N ASP A 198 7.08 21.85 -5.62
CA ASP A 198 6.20 20.84 -5.01
C ASP A 198 5.16 21.48 -4.08
N LYS A 199 5.57 22.48 -3.26
CA LYS A 199 4.66 23.21 -2.38
C LYS A 199 3.60 23.97 -3.16
N GLY A 200 3.99 24.68 -4.21
CA GLY A 200 3.05 25.42 -5.09
C GLY A 200 2.01 24.50 -5.75
N ILE A 201 2.46 23.34 -6.25
CA ILE A 201 1.56 22.34 -6.86
C ILE A 201 0.53 21.80 -5.83
N TYR A 202 0.96 21.55 -4.58
CA TYR A 202 0.00 21.14 -3.53
C TYR A 202 -1.01 22.22 -3.18
N GLU A 203 -0.58 23.48 -3.12
CA GLU A 203 -1.45 24.61 -2.82
C GLU A 203 -2.49 24.80 -3.94
N GLN A 204 -2.09 24.79 -5.20
CA GLN A 204 -2.98 24.85 -6.36
C GLN A 204 -3.97 23.66 -6.38
N GLY A 205 -3.47 22.45 -6.10
CA GLY A 205 -4.33 21.26 -6.00
C GLY A 205 -5.37 21.41 -4.91
N ALA A 206 -4.98 21.86 -3.72
CA ALA A 206 -5.86 22.03 -2.58
C ALA A 206 -6.93 23.10 -2.82
N GLU A 207 -6.57 24.22 -3.43
CA GLU A 207 -7.48 25.29 -3.80
C GLU A 207 -8.56 24.79 -4.79
N ARG A 208 -8.11 24.09 -5.84
CA ARG A 208 -9.00 23.53 -6.86
C ARG A 208 -10.06 22.57 -6.28
N PHE A 209 -9.74 21.87 -5.17
CA PHE A 209 -10.64 20.90 -4.52
C PHE A 209 -11.32 21.43 -3.29
N GLY A 210 -11.11 22.69 -2.91
CA GLY A 210 -11.69 23.29 -1.71
C GLY A 210 -11.27 22.60 -0.41
N CYS A 211 -10.04 22.04 -0.36
CA CYS A 211 -9.51 21.37 0.82
C CYS A 211 -8.19 21.98 1.30
N LYS A 212 -7.76 21.62 2.51
CA LYS A 212 -6.45 22.08 3.02
C LYS A 212 -5.31 21.29 2.36
N PRO A 213 -4.15 21.90 2.04
CA PRO A 213 -2.99 21.20 1.48
C PRO A 213 -2.53 20.00 2.31
N GLY A 214 -2.63 20.09 3.64
CA GLY A 214 -2.32 18.98 4.55
C GLY A 214 -3.24 17.78 4.36
N THR A 215 -4.55 18.02 4.25
CA THR A 215 -5.54 16.95 4.01
C THR A 215 -5.26 16.23 2.69
N PHE A 216 -4.96 16.98 1.65
CA PHE A 216 -4.64 16.45 0.32
C PHE A 216 -3.42 15.51 0.34
N ARG A 217 -2.38 15.90 1.07
CA ARG A 217 -1.17 15.10 1.28
C ARG A 217 -1.41 13.87 2.15
N ASP A 218 -2.23 14.00 3.19
CA ASP A 218 -2.57 12.88 4.09
C ASP A 218 -3.26 11.72 3.34
N TYR A 219 -4.11 12.04 2.36
CA TYR A 219 -4.73 11.02 1.51
C TYR A 219 -3.74 10.34 0.58
N ALA A 220 -2.78 11.05 0.01
CA ALA A 220 -1.74 10.46 -0.81
C ALA A 220 -0.85 9.50 0.01
N ASP A 221 -0.44 9.90 1.23
CA ASP A 221 0.32 9.03 2.16
C ASP A 221 -0.47 7.77 2.51
N MET A 222 -1.75 7.94 2.86
CA MET A 222 -2.63 6.81 3.17
C MET A 222 -2.76 5.87 1.97
N ASN A 223 -3.09 6.38 0.78
CA ASN A 223 -3.25 5.57 -0.42
C ASN A 223 -1.98 4.76 -0.73
N MET A 224 -0.80 5.38 -0.67
CA MET A 224 0.47 4.67 -0.88
C MET A 224 0.72 3.58 0.15
N ARG A 225 0.36 3.80 1.43
CA ARG A 225 0.49 2.78 2.48
C ARG A 225 -0.43 1.59 2.25
N TYR A 226 -1.66 1.85 1.79
CA TYR A 226 -2.63 0.80 1.45
C TYR A 226 -2.18 0.04 0.21
N LEU A 227 -1.72 0.72 -0.83
CA LEU A 227 -1.15 0.07 -2.02
C LEU A 227 0.02 -0.84 -1.66
N LYS A 228 0.93 -0.38 -0.78
CA LYS A 228 2.06 -1.21 -0.30
C LYS A 228 1.62 -2.45 0.48
N ALA A 229 0.49 -2.39 1.19
CA ALA A 229 -0.03 -3.55 1.93
C ALA A 229 -0.41 -4.72 1.02
N THR A 230 -0.61 -4.50 -0.29
CA THR A 230 -0.88 -5.55 -1.27
C THR A 230 0.36 -6.34 -1.69
N GLY A 231 1.56 -5.85 -1.35
CA GLY A 231 2.82 -6.41 -1.83
C GLY A 231 3.11 -6.17 -3.33
N MET A 232 2.21 -5.49 -4.07
CA MET A 232 2.40 -5.18 -5.49
C MET A 232 3.36 -4.02 -5.73
N VAL A 233 3.44 -3.10 -4.78
CA VAL A 233 4.35 -1.95 -4.81
C VAL A 233 5.15 -1.85 -3.53
N GLN A 234 6.35 -1.30 -3.64
CA GLN A 234 7.29 -1.07 -2.55
C GLN A 234 7.63 0.41 -2.40
N SER A 235 8.27 0.77 -1.28
CA SER A 235 8.75 2.14 -1.09
C SER A 235 9.90 2.46 -2.06
N ARG A 236 9.85 3.65 -2.67
CA ARG A 236 10.91 4.21 -3.50
C ARG A 236 11.11 5.68 -3.12
N GLY A 237 12.09 5.95 -2.29
CA GLY A 237 12.22 7.26 -1.65
C GLY A 237 10.93 7.65 -0.90
N LYS A 238 10.34 8.80 -1.25
CA LYS A 238 9.04 9.25 -0.70
C LYS A 238 7.84 8.79 -1.53
N GLY A 239 8.01 7.88 -2.47
CA GLY A 239 6.98 7.36 -3.37
C GLY A 239 6.84 5.85 -3.29
N ILE A 240 6.30 5.30 -4.36
CA ILE A 240 6.14 3.86 -4.57
C ILE A 240 6.65 3.45 -5.95
N ALA A 241 7.15 2.23 -6.05
CA ALA A 241 7.52 1.58 -7.31
C ALA A 241 6.90 0.19 -7.38
N LEU A 242 6.69 -0.31 -8.60
CA LEU A 242 6.30 -1.70 -8.82
C LEU A 242 7.36 -2.63 -8.21
N VAL A 243 6.91 -3.68 -7.53
CA VAL A 243 7.79 -4.74 -7.07
C VAL A 243 8.19 -5.58 -8.29
N PRO A 244 9.49 -5.71 -8.63
CA PRO A 244 9.92 -6.40 -9.85
C PRO A 244 9.41 -7.84 -9.92
N GLU A 245 9.40 -8.56 -8.81
CA GLU A 245 8.93 -9.94 -8.71
C GLU A 245 7.41 -10.10 -8.92
N LYS A 246 6.68 -8.99 -8.85
CA LYS A 246 5.23 -8.95 -9.08
C LYS A 246 4.85 -8.47 -10.48
N HIS A 247 5.84 -8.23 -11.37
CA HIS A 247 5.60 -7.66 -12.69
C HIS A 247 4.58 -8.48 -13.50
N ALA A 248 4.77 -9.81 -13.60
CA ALA A 248 3.86 -10.68 -14.35
C ALA A 248 2.42 -10.63 -13.80
N LEU A 249 2.26 -10.64 -12.47
CA LEU A 249 0.95 -10.50 -11.84
C LEU A 249 0.35 -9.11 -12.07
N ALA A 250 1.16 -8.04 -12.05
CA ALA A 250 0.71 -6.69 -12.32
C ALA A 250 0.17 -6.55 -13.75
N VAL A 251 0.82 -7.18 -14.74
CA VAL A 251 0.34 -7.22 -16.13
C VAL A 251 -1.03 -7.90 -16.22
N GLU A 252 -1.24 -9.01 -15.52
CA GLU A 252 -2.54 -9.69 -15.51
C GLU A 252 -3.62 -8.83 -14.82
N LEU A 253 -3.32 -8.21 -13.69
CA LEU A 253 -4.27 -7.33 -12.97
C LEU A 253 -4.62 -6.06 -13.74
N ALA A 254 -3.70 -5.54 -14.54
CA ALA A 254 -3.92 -4.35 -15.35
C ALA A 254 -4.83 -4.59 -16.57
N LYS A 255 -5.19 -5.85 -16.88
CA LYS A 255 -6.16 -6.17 -17.95
C LYS A 255 -7.61 -5.89 -17.54
N GLU A 256 -7.92 -5.96 -16.24
CA GLU A 256 -9.28 -5.83 -15.70
C GLU A 256 -9.37 -4.68 -14.69
N ILE A 257 -9.15 -3.44 -15.17
CA ILE A 257 -9.17 -2.25 -14.32
C ILE A 257 -10.60 -1.86 -13.95
N THR A 258 -11.55 -2.04 -14.88
CA THR A 258 -12.93 -1.57 -14.78
C THR A 258 -13.93 -2.72 -14.73
N SER A 259 -15.13 -2.43 -14.23
CA SER A 259 -16.25 -3.37 -14.21
C SER A 259 -17.59 -2.65 -14.43
N THR A 260 -18.50 -3.34 -15.09
CA THR A 260 -19.93 -2.95 -15.23
C THR A 260 -20.86 -3.90 -14.45
N LYS A 261 -20.28 -4.77 -13.60
CA LYS A 261 -21.06 -5.70 -12.78
C LYS A 261 -21.93 -4.95 -11.77
N PRO A 262 -23.09 -5.53 -11.39
CA PRO A 262 -23.93 -4.98 -10.33
C PRO A 262 -23.15 -4.79 -9.02
N LEU A 263 -23.42 -3.71 -8.33
CA LEU A 263 -22.71 -3.34 -7.09
C LEU A 263 -22.81 -4.42 -6.02
N LEU A 264 -23.95 -5.12 -5.90
CA LEU A 264 -24.12 -6.24 -4.98
C LEU A 264 -23.12 -7.38 -5.27
N GLU A 265 -22.91 -7.72 -6.56
CA GLU A 265 -21.96 -8.76 -6.96
C GLU A 265 -20.53 -8.36 -6.57
N LEU A 266 -20.16 -7.11 -6.80
CA LEU A 266 -18.85 -6.59 -6.42
C LEU A 266 -18.63 -6.62 -4.89
N TYR A 267 -19.61 -6.22 -4.09
CA TYR A 267 -19.51 -6.29 -2.63
C TYR A 267 -19.52 -7.72 -2.10
N ARG A 268 -20.26 -8.64 -2.72
CA ARG A 268 -20.20 -10.07 -2.39
C ARG A 268 -18.80 -10.64 -2.71
N SER A 269 -18.23 -10.28 -3.85
CA SER A 269 -16.87 -10.65 -4.22
C SER A 269 -15.87 -10.12 -3.20
N LEU A 270 -15.94 -8.84 -2.84
CA LEU A 270 -15.12 -8.22 -1.82
C LEU A 270 -15.19 -8.97 -0.47
N CYS A 271 -16.39 -9.26 0.02
CA CYS A 271 -16.60 -9.91 1.32
C CYS A 271 -16.15 -11.38 1.33
N ASN A 272 -16.13 -12.05 0.19
CA ASN A 272 -15.68 -13.44 0.05
C ASN A 272 -14.19 -13.57 -0.33
N GLY A 273 -13.54 -12.47 -0.67
CA GLY A 273 -12.20 -12.42 -1.25
C GLY A 273 -12.26 -12.50 -2.77
N THR A 274 -12.09 -11.35 -3.42
CA THR A 274 -12.18 -11.23 -4.89
C THR A 274 -11.19 -12.20 -5.57
N PRO A 275 -11.62 -12.97 -6.56
CA PRO A 275 -10.75 -13.85 -7.30
C PRO A 275 -9.58 -13.06 -7.96
N LEU A 276 -8.40 -13.66 -7.94
CA LEU A 276 -7.21 -13.14 -8.62
C LEU A 276 -6.97 -13.91 -9.92
N PRO A 277 -6.28 -13.33 -10.90
CA PRO A 277 -5.83 -14.07 -12.10
C PRO A 277 -5.11 -15.38 -11.75
N THR A 278 -4.36 -15.39 -10.66
CA THR A 278 -3.63 -16.58 -10.16
C THR A 278 -4.51 -17.65 -9.51
N ASP A 279 -5.81 -17.47 -9.45
CA ASP A 279 -6.76 -18.55 -9.14
C ASP A 279 -7.03 -19.44 -10.36
N ASN A 280 -6.53 -19.06 -11.54
CA ASN A 280 -6.44 -19.89 -12.73
C ASN A 280 -5.08 -20.59 -12.78
N VAL A 281 -5.06 -21.92 -12.95
CA VAL A 281 -3.84 -22.76 -12.97
C VAL A 281 -2.83 -22.29 -14.02
N THR A 282 -3.30 -21.94 -15.21
CA THR A 282 -2.42 -21.53 -16.31
C THR A 282 -1.71 -20.21 -15.98
N VAL A 283 -2.47 -19.23 -15.47
CA VAL A 283 -1.91 -17.92 -15.07
C VAL A 283 -1.00 -18.07 -13.85
N ALA A 284 -1.39 -18.88 -12.87
CA ALA A 284 -0.56 -19.16 -11.69
C ALA A 284 0.79 -19.77 -12.08
N ASN A 285 0.80 -20.76 -13.00
CA ASN A 285 2.03 -21.36 -13.51
C ASN A 285 2.90 -20.36 -14.29
N GLN A 286 2.28 -19.48 -15.09
CA GLN A 286 3.03 -18.44 -15.81
C GLN A 286 3.72 -17.49 -14.82
N VAL A 287 2.98 -16.97 -13.84
CA VAL A 287 3.53 -16.08 -12.80
C VAL A 287 4.63 -16.77 -12.00
N LEU A 288 4.46 -18.05 -11.64
CA LEU A 288 5.48 -18.84 -10.96
C LEU A 288 6.74 -19.01 -11.83
N SER A 289 6.56 -19.30 -13.12
CA SER A 289 7.68 -19.46 -14.07
C SER A 289 8.52 -18.18 -14.17
N ASP A 290 7.86 -17.02 -14.27
CA ASP A 290 8.53 -15.72 -14.32
C ASP A 290 9.27 -15.43 -13.01
N LEU A 291 8.67 -15.75 -11.87
CA LEU A 291 9.30 -15.60 -10.56
C LEU A 291 10.54 -16.49 -10.42
N LEU A 292 10.47 -17.75 -10.87
CA LEU A 292 11.62 -18.67 -10.88
C LEU A 292 12.78 -18.22 -11.78
N GLN A 293 12.51 -17.43 -12.80
CA GLN A 293 13.58 -16.78 -13.56
C GLN A 293 14.21 -15.63 -12.79
N GLN A 294 13.40 -14.84 -12.11
CA GLN A 294 13.86 -13.67 -11.37
C GLN A 294 14.67 -14.00 -10.12
N ILE A 295 14.36 -15.10 -9.40
CA ILE A 295 15.12 -15.48 -8.18
C ILE A 295 16.59 -15.75 -8.45
N LYS A 296 16.96 -16.13 -9.69
CA LYS A 296 18.35 -16.32 -10.09
C LYS A 296 19.17 -15.04 -9.94
N HIS A 297 18.55 -13.86 -10.14
CA HIS A 297 19.20 -12.56 -9.96
C HIS A 297 19.54 -12.26 -8.50
N TYR A 298 18.83 -12.90 -7.56
CA TYR A 298 19.10 -12.79 -6.12
C TYR A 298 20.10 -13.84 -5.62
N GLY A 299 20.60 -14.72 -6.52
CA GLY A 299 21.47 -15.83 -6.13
C GLY A 299 20.77 -16.89 -5.29
N ILE A 300 19.44 -16.97 -5.35
CA ILE A 300 18.64 -17.95 -4.61
C ILE A 300 18.52 -19.22 -5.44
N ALA A 301 18.97 -20.35 -4.88
CA ALA A 301 18.74 -21.67 -5.45
C ALA A 301 17.42 -22.23 -4.92
N TYR A 302 16.45 -22.49 -5.81
CA TYR A 302 15.16 -23.05 -5.46
C TYR A 302 14.75 -24.12 -6.48
N SER A 303 14.21 -25.24 -6.00
CA SER A 303 13.74 -26.33 -6.85
C SER A 303 12.28 -26.62 -6.61
N VAL A 304 11.52 -26.71 -7.69
CA VAL A 304 10.12 -27.16 -7.68
C VAL A 304 9.96 -28.67 -7.90
N VAL A 305 11.07 -29.39 -8.09
CA VAL A 305 11.06 -30.84 -8.33
C VAL A 305 10.44 -31.55 -7.15
N GLY A 306 9.41 -32.34 -7.40
CA GLY A 306 8.67 -33.09 -6.38
C GLY A 306 7.60 -32.29 -5.63
N LYS A 307 7.42 -31.01 -5.92
CA LYS A 307 6.31 -30.21 -5.38
C LYS A 307 5.05 -30.39 -6.22
N PRO A 308 3.87 -30.53 -5.61
CA PRO A 308 2.61 -30.58 -6.34
C PRO A 308 2.29 -29.18 -6.91
N LEU A 309 1.95 -29.13 -8.20
CA LEU A 309 1.62 -27.90 -8.93
C LEU A 309 0.33 -28.05 -9.77
N ASP A 310 -0.59 -28.89 -9.30
CA ASP A 310 -1.81 -29.25 -10.04
C ASP A 310 -2.95 -28.26 -9.80
N THR A 311 -2.93 -27.54 -8.68
CA THR A 311 -3.98 -26.59 -8.31
C THR A 311 -3.41 -25.18 -8.06
N PRO A 312 -4.22 -24.13 -8.25
CA PRO A 312 -3.80 -22.75 -7.95
C PRO A 312 -3.28 -22.59 -6.51
N ALA A 313 -3.88 -23.28 -5.55
CA ALA A 313 -3.49 -23.22 -4.14
C ALA A 313 -2.06 -23.76 -3.94
N GLN A 314 -1.73 -24.89 -4.57
CA GLN A 314 -0.38 -25.49 -4.51
C GLN A 314 0.65 -24.60 -5.18
N ILE A 315 0.32 -24.05 -6.35
CA ILE A 315 1.21 -23.14 -7.10
C ILE A 315 1.44 -21.86 -6.29
N ASN A 316 0.39 -21.27 -5.73
CA ASN A 316 0.49 -20.06 -4.92
C ASN A 316 1.27 -20.30 -3.63
N GLN A 317 1.17 -21.48 -3.01
CA GLN A 317 2.01 -21.84 -1.86
C GLN A 317 3.50 -21.80 -2.20
N VAL A 318 3.88 -22.41 -3.33
CA VAL A 318 5.28 -22.37 -3.83
C VAL A 318 5.71 -20.93 -4.13
N ARG A 319 4.83 -20.14 -4.73
CA ARG A 319 5.09 -18.72 -4.99
C ARG A 319 5.37 -17.94 -3.68
N TYR A 320 4.58 -18.16 -2.63
CA TYR A 320 4.79 -17.50 -1.34
C TYR A 320 6.13 -17.88 -0.70
N GLU A 321 6.50 -19.16 -0.74
CA GLU A 321 7.81 -19.59 -0.25
C GLU A 321 8.96 -18.86 -0.95
N ILE A 322 8.87 -18.70 -2.27
CA ILE A 322 9.89 -18.00 -3.05
C ILE A 322 9.90 -16.50 -2.72
N GLU A 323 8.74 -15.87 -2.61
CA GLU A 323 8.61 -14.45 -2.25
C GLU A 323 9.19 -14.17 -0.85
N GLU A 324 9.02 -15.08 0.08
CA GLU A 324 9.60 -14.99 1.44
C GLU A 324 11.14 -15.07 1.39
N LEU A 325 11.70 -16.02 0.64
CA LEU A 325 13.15 -16.13 0.41
C LEU A 325 13.74 -14.86 -0.22
N ILE A 326 13.03 -14.25 -1.19
CA ILE A 326 13.46 -12.99 -1.79
C ILE A 326 13.44 -11.86 -0.75
N SER A 327 12.40 -11.81 0.08
CA SER A 327 12.29 -10.79 1.14
C SER A 327 13.43 -10.90 2.14
N GLU A 328 13.72 -12.11 2.63
CA GLU A 328 14.85 -12.38 3.51
C GLU A 328 16.18 -11.95 2.87
N LYS A 329 16.38 -12.29 1.59
CA LYS A 329 17.60 -11.90 0.88
C LYS A 329 17.76 -10.41 0.71
N LYS A 330 16.67 -9.69 0.45
CA LYS A 330 16.67 -8.22 0.39
C LYS A 330 17.02 -7.59 1.74
N GLU A 331 16.52 -8.16 2.84
CA GLU A 331 16.83 -7.69 4.21
C GLU A 331 18.31 -7.93 4.54
N GLU A 332 18.88 -9.09 4.18
CA GLU A 332 20.31 -9.36 4.33
C GLU A 332 21.18 -8.34 3.59
N VAL A 333 20.86 -8.06 2.33
CA VAL A 333 21.59 -7.08 1.51
C VAL A 333 21.48 -5.68 2.10
N TYR A 334 20.29 -5.31 2.60
CA TYR A 334 20.08 -4.02 3.23
C TYR A 334 20.88 -3.88 4.53
N ALA A 335 20.87 -4.92 5.37
CA ALA A 335 21.64 -4.94 6.62
C ALA A 335 23.16 -4.86 6.37
N SER A 336 23.67 -5.58 5.35
CA SER A 336 25.08 -5.49 4.95
C SER A 336 25.47 -4.08 4.52
N LYS A 337 24.64 -3.44 3.67
CA LYS A 337 24.90 -2.06 3.23
C LYS A 337 24.86 -1.05 4.38
N GLN A 338 23.94 -1.23 5.34
CA GLN A 338 23.92 -0.39 6.54
C GLN A 338 25.19 -0.58 7.38
N ALA A 339 25.66 -1.83 7.55
CA ALA A 339 26.89 -2.10 8.29
C ALA A 339 28.11 -1.43 7.64
N GLU A 340 28.25 -1.53 6.30
CA GLU A 340 29.30 -0.85 5.54
C GLU A 340 29.24 0.68 5.75
N GLN A 341 28.06 1.28 5.68
CA GLN A 341 27.89 2.72 5.92
C GLN A 341 28.27 3.13 7.34
N TRP A 342 27.94 2.31 8.35
CA TRP A 342 28.35 2.59 9.73
C TRP A 342 29.86 2.48 9.94
N GLU A 343 30.53 1.53 9.28
CA GLU A 343 31.99 1.42 9.30
C GLU A 343 32.67 2.65 8.67
N GLU A 344 32.15 3.13 7.53
CA GLU A 344 32.64 4.35 6.89
C GLU A 344 32.46 5.58 7.77
N ILE A 345 31.28 5.74 8.39
CA ILE A 345 30.99 6.83 9.33
C ILE A 345 31.95 6.76 10.54
N ALA A 346 32.16 5.58 11.12
CA ALA A 346 33.07 5.38 12.23
C ALA A 346 34.50 5.76 11.84
N ALA A 347 34.99 5.31 10.69
CA ALA A 347 36.31 5.66 10.18
C ALA A 347 36.47 7.16 9.97
N TYR A 348 35.42 7.85 9.48
CA TYR A 348 35.43 9.30 9.32
C TYR A 348 35.44 10.04 10.66
N MET A 349 34.71 9.56 11.67
CA MET A 349 34.71 10.12 13.02
C MET A 349 36.09 9.96 13.69
N ASP A 350 36.75 8.82 13.51
CA ASP A 350 38.10 8.58 13.99
C ASP A 350 39.12 9.53 13.31
N LEU A 351 38.97 9.77 12.02
CA LEU A 351 39.78 10.74 11.28
C LEU A 351 39.61 12.15 11.83
N LEU A 352 38.38 12.57 12.13
CA LEU A 352 38.07 13.86 12.72
C LEU A 352 38.64 14.01 14.12
N ALA A 353 38.51 12.97 14.96
CA ALA A 353 39.12 12.93 16.31
C ALA A 353 40.63 13.09 16.22
N SER A 354 41.28 12.35 15.32
CA SER A 354 42.73 12.45 15.07
C SER A 354 43.16 13.84 14.56
N ARG A 355 42.36 14.50 13.74
CA ARG A 355 42.61 15.90 13.28
C ARG A 355 42.43 16.88 14.44
N LYS A 356 41.40 16.73 15.29
CA LYS A 356 41.15 17.55 16.46
C LYS A 356 42.35 17.50 17.42
N GLU A 357 42.88 16.32 17.67
CA GLU A 357 44.03 16.09 18.54
C GLU A 357 45.30 16.73 17.97
N ARG A 358 45.58 16.58 16.66
CA ARG A 358 46.73 17.22 15.99
C ARG A 358 46.69 18.74 16.03
N LEU A 359 45.49 19.33 15.91
CA LEU A 359 45.31 20.78 15.90
C LEU A 359 45.21 21.37 17.30
N LYS A 360 45.31 20.56 18.37
CA LYS A 360 45.14 20.96 19.78
C LYS A 360 43.87 21.81 20.01
N ILE A 361 42.80 21.45 19.34
CA ILE A 361 41.50 22.10 19.49
C ILE A 361 40.92 21.68 20.85
N SER A 362 40.39 22.62 21.63
CA SER A 362 39.81 22.31 22.95
C SER A 362 38.66 21.33 22.84
N GLU A 363 38.41 20.50 23.86
CA GLU A 363 37.35 19.50 23.87
C GLU A 363 35.96 20.09 23.68
N ASP A 364 35.79 21.38 24.00
CA ASP A 364 34.53 22.12 23.87
C ASP A 364 34.30 22.74 22.46
N ALA A 365 35.23 22.56 21.51
CA ALA A 365 35.09 23.10 20.19
C ALA A 365 34.16 22.22 19.31
N GLU A 366 33.01 22.75 18.90
CA GLU A 366 32.14 22.10 17.91
C GLU A 366 32.83 22.05 16.54
N ILE A 367 33.04 20.84 16.01
CA ILE A 367 33.47 20.66 14.63
C ILE A 367 32.21 20.63 13.77
N ARG A 368 31.95 21.70 13.03
CA ARG A 368 30.84 21.74 12.06
C ARG A 368 31.28 21.08 10.75
N ILE A 369 30.69 19.92 10.45
CA ILE A 369 30.84 19.29 9.14
C ILE A 369 29.99 20.04 8.13
N PRO A 370 30.52 20.47 6.99
CA PRO A 370 29.71 21.07 5.93
C PRO A 370 28.57 20.11 5.53
N LYS A 371 27.36 20.63 5.37
CA LYS A 371 26.17 19.84 5.04
C LYS A 371 26.33 19.03 3.75
N THR A 372 27.14 19.51 2.82
CA THR A 372 27.51 18.82 1.57
C THR A 372 28.36 17.57 1.77
N GLU A 373 29.23 17.53 2.79
CA GLU A 373 30.02 16.34 3.10
C GLU A 373 29.24 15.34 3.92
N ALA A 374 28.39 15.79 4.85
CA ALA A 374 27.52 14.91 5.62
C ALA A 374 26.43 14.22 4.77
N SER A 375 25.92 14.90 3.72
CA SER A 375 24.95 14.32 2.79
C SER A 375 25.52 13.19 1.95
N ALA A 376 26.80 13.26 1.58
CA ALA A 376 27.47 12.22 0.79
C ALA A 376 27.60 10.87 1.52
N TYR A 377 27.51 10.88 2.85
CA TYR A 377 27.59 9.66 3.68
C TYR A 377 26.23 9.17 4.19
N LEU A 378 25.14 9.94 3.94
CA LEU A 378 23.80 9.64 4.41
C LEU A 378 22.79 9.34 3.27
N GLU A 379 23.21 9.45 1.99
CA GLU A 379 22.49 9.03 0.80
C GLU A 379 22.88 7.63 0.34
#